data_eb4c628778feae77cd800d8bc0654105
#
_entry.id   eb4c628778feae77cd800d8bc0654105
#
_cell.length_a   1.000
_cell.length_b   1.000
_cell.length_c   1.000
_cell.angle_alpha   90.00
_cell.angle_beta   90.00
_cell.angle_gamma   90.00
#
_symmetry.space_group_name_H-M   'P 1'
#
loop_
_entity.id
_entity.type
_entity.pdbx_description
1 polymer ?
#
loop_
_entity_poly.entity_id
_entity_poly.type
_entity_poly.pdbx_seq_one_letter_code
_entity_poly.pdbx_strand_id
1 'polypeptide(L)'
;MNILLITPGINKTFNDNYHSYKSIADDDNNILAISNQEIVAKGGDLRKDKEVEIDGSLVIHRIFKSIREQQSFVRRFLYKKKLNNLVSEFRPDVIFCEEISNLRLAMKIKRELGVPIILRTEFAFDADYPYRSMGRLLKIFKNPLTGDRLASAVGGLIWRWAYSCADSVISCYYEDALKQPEVYNTPFYYVPWPTFHPNIEGETKRKKDRAVFIGAFEPHKNLQELLVTIPEILEKTPLKEFCFVGAGHDLGVIQQLKISYPDSITHIRSLGREQCLKLIRDSFFAYSPATRGGWGFIGDSWAMKTPIIVTHNHYGFNDNIDSVVTAPQDIVNRVKSLYENDSEFERVRTGGFKRYVENHSANAVGARFLEICILACTKFSE
;
A
#
# COMPACT_ATOMS: atom_id res chain seq x y z
N MET A 1 -22.95 -10.62 7.96
CA MET A 1 -21.74 -10.81 8.84
C MET A 1 -21.33 -9.49 9.47
N ASN A 2 -20.96 -9.51 10.75
CA ASN A 2 -20.51 -8.33 11.48
C ASN A 2 -18.97 -8.32 11.57
N ILE A 3 -18.30 -7.39 10.89
CA ILE A 3 -16.83 -7.28 10.84
C ILE A 3 -16.37 -6.13 11.73
N LEU A 4 -15.60 -6.43 12.77
CA LEU A 4 -14.94 -5.41 13.58
C LEU A 4 -13.57 -5.06 12.99
N LEU A 5 -13.48 -3.90 12.37
CA LEU A 5 -12.21 -3.37 11.84
C LEU A 5 -11.50 -2.54 12.91
N ILE A 6 -10.25 -2.89 13.23
CA ILE A 6 -9.38 -2.09 14.10
C ILE A 6 -8.23 -1.57 13.25
N THR A 7 -8.23 -0.27 12.98
CA THR A 7 -7.30 0.37 12.03
C THR A 7 -6.65 1.62 12.64
N PRO A 8 -5.38 1.90 12.32
CA PRO A 8 -4.71 3.12 12.77
C PRO A 8 -5.26 4.40 12.13
N GLY A 9 -5.97 4.29 11.02
CA GLY A 9 -6.59 5.42 10.34
C GLY A 9 -7.49 4.98 9.20
N ILE A 10 -8.69 5.54 9.14
CA ILE A 10 -9.63 5.31 8.04
C ILE A 10 -10.31 6.61 7.65
N ASN A 11 -10.23 6.97 6.38
CA ASN A 11 -10.77 8.21 5.86
C ASN A 11 -11.11 8.10 4.38
N LYS A 12 -12.27 8.61 3.99
CA LYS A 12 -12.79 8.58 2.62
C LYS A 12 -11.88 9.26 1.59
N THR A 13 -11.18 10.31 2.00
CA THR A 13 -10.41 11.16 1.07
C THR A 13 -8.98 10.68 0.85
N PHE A 14 -8.35 10.08 1.86
CA PHE A 14 -6.91 9.83 1.86
C PHE A 14 -6.53 8.35 2.00
N ASN A 15 -7.50 7.47 2.22
CA ASN A 15 -7.23 6.06 2.47
C ASN A 15 -7.91 5.19 1.40
N ASP A 16 -7.11 4.59 0.53
CA ASP A 16 -7.61 3.71 -0.52
C ASP A 16 -8.33 2.47 0.06
N ASN A 17 -7.96 2.01 1.26
CA ASN A 17 -8.62 0.90 1.96
C ASN A 17 -10.07 1.23 2.36
N TYR A 18 -10.39 2.50 2.65
CA TYR A 18 -11.77 2.91 2.93
C TYR A 18 -12.74 2.40 1.88
N HIS A 19 -12.39 2.59 0.60
CA HIS A 19 -13.24 2.20 -0.52
C HIS A 19 -13.40 0.67 -0.63
N SER A 20 -12.38 -0.10 -0.25
CA SER A 20 -12.47 -1.56 -0.20
C SER A 20 -13.38 -2.04 0.94
N TYR A 21 -13.30 -1.43 2.13
CA TYR A 21 -14.23 -1.74 3.21
C TYR A 21 -15.65 -1.29 2.88
N LYS A 22 -15.79 -0.12 2.26
CA LYS A 22 -17.11 0.38 1.83
C LYS A 22 -17.77 -0.53 0.79
N SER A 23 -16.97 -1.12 -0.12
CA SER A 23 -17.50 -1.98 -1.18
C SER A 23 -18.10 -3.30 -0.69
N ILE A 24 -17.77 -3.73 0.53
CA ILE A 24 -18.32 -4.94 1.15
C ILE A 24 -19.29 -4.64 2.30
N ALA A 25 -19.40 -3.38 2.71
CA ALA A 25 -20.39 -2.94 3.69
C ALA A 25 -21.73 -2.70 2.98
N ASP A 26 -22.59 -3.70 3.02
CA ASP A 26 -23.89 -3.78 2.37
C ASP A 26 -24.97 -4.25 3.36
N ASP A 27 -26.13 -4.68 2.87
CA ASP A 27 -27.24 -5.14 3.73
C ASP A 27 -26.92 -6.44 4.47
N ASP A 28 -26.03 -7.28 3.92
CA ASP A 28 -25.61 -8.55 4.50
C ASP A 28 -24.39 -8.44 5.41
N ASN A 29 -23.60 -7.37 5.25
CA ASN A 29 -22.33 -7.19 5.94
C ASN A 29 -22.25 -5.82 6.60
N ASN A 30 -22.13 -5.81 7.93
CA ASN A 30 -21.93 -4.60 8.71
C ASN A 30 -20.46 -4.47 9.11
N ILE A 31 -19.90 -3.28 8.97
CA ILE A 31 -18.54 -2.99 9.40
C ILE A 31 -18.55 -1.91 10.47
N LEU A 32 -18.06 -2.26 11.66
CA LEU A 32 -17.74 -1.29 12.70
C LEU A 32 -16.23 -1.05 12.71
N ALA A 33 -15.80 0.13 12.28
CA ALA A 33 -14.40 0.52 12.32
C ALA A 33 -14.08 1.31 13.60
N ILE A 34 -13.06 0.85 14.33
CA ILE A 34 -12.49 1.54 15.49
C ILE A 34 -11.15 2.13 15.09
N SER A 35 -11.02 3.45 15.25
CA SER A 35 -9.87 4.22 14.79
C SER A 35 -9.58 5.42 15.70
N ASN A 36 -8.65 6.28 15.26
CA ASN A 36 -8.35 7.56 15.90
C ASN A 36 -8.77 8.73 15.01
N GLN A 37 -8.80 9.93 15.60
CA GLN A 37 -9.23 11.17 14.93
C GLN A 37 -8.13 11.82 14.08
N GLU A 38 -6.86 11.47 14.30
CA GLU A 38 -5.77 12.03 13.52
C GLU A 38 -5.72 11.44 12.11
N ILE A 39 -5.67 12.32 11.14
CA ILE A 39 -5.46 11.96 9.75
C ILE A 39 -4.17 12.64 9.29
N VAL A 40 -3.27 11.85 8.76
CA VAL A 40 -2.09 12.37 8.07
C VAL A 40 -2.49 12.64 6.62
N ALA A 41 -2.77 13.89 6.30
CA ALA A 41 -3.01 14.29 4.91
C ALA A 41 -1.73 14.10 4.07
N LYS A 42 -1.88 13.88 2.77
CA LYS A 42 -0.74 13.88 1.83
C LYS A 42 -0.06 15.25 1.92
N GLY A 43 1.19 15.26 2.35
CA GLY A 43 1.95 16.50 2.64
C GLY A 43 2.36 16.65 4.10
N GLY A 44 1.94 15.74 4.99
CA GLY A 44 2.34 15.71 6.40
C GLY A 44 1.48 16.56 7.33
N ASP A 45 0.46 17.25 6.83
CA ASP A 45 -0.45 18.02 7.67
C ASP A 45 -1.36 17.10 8.49
N LEU A 46 -1.37 17.30 9.79
CA LEU A 46 -2.27 16.60 10.70
C LEU A 46 -3.64 17.29 10.68
N ARG A 47 -4.67 16.56 10.31
CA ARG A 47 -6.06 16.98 10.39
C ARG A 47 -6.81 16.13 11.41
N LYS A 48 -7.92 16.64 11.91
CA LYS A 48 -8.83 15.88 12.78
C LYS A 48 -10.13 15.62 12.06
N ASP A 49 -10.54 14.36 12.09
CA ASP A 49 -11.83 13.93 11.55
C ASP A 49 -12.92 13.89 12.62
N LYS A 50 -14.17 13.75 12.19
CA LYS A 50 -15.34 13.58 13.04
C LYS A 50 -15.18 12.33 13.92
N GLU A 51 -15.71 12.38 15.14
CA GLU A 51 -15.67 11.25 16.06
C GLU A 51 -16.46 10.03 15.53
N VAL A 52 -17.60 10.29 14.91
CA VAL A 52 -18.45 9.26 14.31
C VAL A 52 -18.75 9.63 12.87
N GLU A 53 -18.63 8.66 12.00
CA GLU A 53 -19.01 8.76 10.58
C GLU A 53 -19.81 7.51 10.20
N ILE A 54 -20.92 7.71 9.51
CA ILE A 54 -21.80 6.63 9.05
C ILE A 54 -21.91 6.73 7.53
N ASP A 55 -21.57 5.64 6.85
CA ASP A 55 -21.72 5.50 5.41
C ASP A 55 -22.39 4.15 5.08
N GLY A 56 -23.73 4.12 5.15
CA GLY A 56 -24.50 2.89 5.05
C GLY A 56 -24.14 1.91 6.17
N SER A 57 -23.81 0.70 5.82
CA SER A 57 -23.40 -0.36 6.76
C SER A 57 -21.95 -0.26 7.25
N LEU A 58 -21.19 0.76 6.81
CA LEU A 58 -19.89 1.10 7.36
C LEU A 58 -20.04 2.21 8.40
N VAL A 59 -19.79 1.87 9.67
CA VAL A 59 -19.82 2.81 10.79
C VAL A 59 -18.41 2.98 11.35
N ILE A 60 -17.91 4.22 11.39
CA ILE A 60 -16.57 4.52 11.87
C ILE A 60 -16.65 5.28 13.19
N HIS A 61 -16.12 4.69 14.25
CA HIS A 61 -15.95 5.34 15.55
C HIS A 61 -14.47 5.68 15.79
N ARG A 62 -14.12 6.95 15.74
CA ARG A 62 -12.78 7.46 16.05
C ARG A 62 -12.69 7.73 17.55
N ILE A 63 -12.57 6.65 18.31
CA ILE A 63 -12.60 6.67 19.78
C ILE A 63 -11.37 7.40 20.35
N PHE A 64 -10.19 7.20 19.73
CA PHE A 64 -8.94 7.76 20.21
C PHE A 64 -8.68 9.12 19.56
N LYS A 65 -8.10 10.05 20.31
CA LYS A 65 -7.76 11.38 19.79
C LYS A 65 -6.56 11.36 18.85
N SER A 66 -5.68 10.37 19.01
CA SER A 66 -4.45 10.25 18.23
C SER A 66 -4.02 8.79 18.08
N ILE A 67 -3.18 8.52 17.08
CA ILE A 67 -2.55 7.21 16.88
C ILE A 67 -1.73 6.79 18.11
N ARG A 68 -1.09 7.73 18.80
CA ARG A 68 -0.33 7.47 20.05
C ARG A 68 -1.25 6.99 21.17
N GLU A 69 -2.46 7.54 21.29
CA GLU A 69 -3.44 7.08 22.27
C GLU A 69 -3.95 5.69 21.95
N GLN A 70 -4.22 5.42 20.67
CA GLN A 70 -4.65 4.11 20.20
C GLN A 70 -3.58 3.03 20.45
N GLN A 71 -2.31 3.34 20.29
CA GLN A 71 -1.21 2.41 20.49
C GLN A 71 -0.78 2.26 21.96
N SER A 72 -1.11 3.22 22.82
CA SER A 72 -0.72 3.22 24.23
C SER A 72 -1.59 2.30 25.07
N PHE A 73 -0.98 1.32 25.75
CA PHE A 73 -1.69 0.42 26.68
C PHE A 73 -2.40 1.17 27.82
N VAL A 74 -1.73 2.15 28.42
CA VAL A 74 -2.28 2.94 29.53
C VAL A 74 -3.44 3.82 29.08
N ARG A 75 -3.29 4.51 27.94
CA ARG A 75 -4.33 5.41 27.44
C ARG A 75 -5.56 4.68 26.94
N ARG A 76 -5.41 3.48 26.40
CA ARG A 76 -6.57 2.62 26.03
C ARG A 76 -7.47 2.30 27.22
N PHE A 77 -6.93 2.26 28.43
CA PHE A 77 -7.72 2.02 29.63
C PHE A 77 -8.79 3.11 29.84
N LEU A 78 -8.50 4.37 29.49
CA LEU A 78 -9.44 5.48 29.58
C LEU A 78 -10.66 5.29 28.68
N TYR A 79 -10.51 4.56 27.57
CA TYR A 79 -11.56 4.32 26.59
C TYR A 79 -12.21 2.94 26.74
N LYS A 80 -11.81 2.14 27.74
CA LYS A 80 -12.24 0.75 27.93
C LYS A 80 -13.77 0.60 27.95
N LYS A 81 -14.46 1.44 28.73
CA LYS A 81 -15.92 1.38 28.87
C LYS A 81 -16.63 1.65 27.54
N LYS A 82 -16.23 2.71 26.82
CA LYS A 82 -16.80 3.07 25.53
C LYS A 82 -16.56 1.97 24.50
N LEU A 83 -15.35 1.45 24.45
CA LEU A 83 -14.96 0.36 23.54
C LEU A 83 -15.76 -0.91 23.82
N ASN A 84 -15.83 -1.35 25.08
CA ASN A 84 -16.56 -2.56 25.45
C ASN A 84 -18.06 -2.42 25.11
N ASN A 85 -18.67 -1.26 25.37
CA ASN A 85 -20.09 -1.05 25.02
C ASN A 85 -20.32 -1.19 23.52
N LEU A 86 -19.51 -0.50 22.68
CA LEU A 86 -19.63 -0.57 21.23
C LEU A 86 -19.44 -1.99 20.69
N VAL A 87 -18.44 -2.70 21.18
CA VAL A 87 -18.12 -4.06 20.72
C VAL A 87 -19.22 -5.05 21.18
N SER A 88 -19.72 -4.94 22.43
CA SER A 88 -20.79 -5.79 22.95
C SER A 88 -22.11 -5.56 22.23
N GLU A 89 -22.42 -4.34 21.85
CA GLU A 89 -23.61 -3.99 21.08
C GLU A 89 -23.51 -4.49 19.64
N PHE A 90 -22.36 -4.33 19.01
CA PHE A 90 -22.11 -4.72 17.62
C PHE A 90 -22.06 -6.24 17.42
N ARG A 91 -21.54 -7.00 18.40
CA ARG A 91 -21.39 -8.47 18.36
C ARG A 91 -20.67 -8.94 17.08
N PRO A 92 -19.38 -8.67 16.94
CA PRO A 92 -18.66 -9.06 15.74
C PRO A 92 -18.55 -10.57 15.57
N ASP A 93 -18.61 -11.04 14.33
CA ASP A 93 -18.32 -12.42 13.94
C ASP A 93 -16.81 -12.63 13.72
N VAL A 94 -16.10 -11.56 13.34
CA VAL A 94 -14.66 -11.56 13.03
C VAL A 94 -14.01 -10.21 13.36
N ILE A 95 -12.74 -10.25 13.76
CA ILE A 95 -11.92 -9.06 13.99
C ILE A 95 -10.92 -8.94 12.83
N PHE A 96 -11.04 -7.87 12.07
CA PHE A 96 -10.07 -7.47 11.06
C PHE A 96 -9.12 -6.42 11.65
N CYS A 97 -7.90 -6.83 11.94
CA CYS A 97 -6.91 -6.01 12.62
C CYS A 97 -5.86 -5.50 11.64
N GLU A 98 -5.84 -4.21 11.36
CA GLU A 98 -4.74 -3.59 10.62
C GLU A 98 -3.64 -3.21 11.58
N GLU A 99 -2.42 -3.58 11.23
CA GLU A 99 -1.20 -3.31 11.96
C GLU A 99 -1.02 -4.08 13.29
N ILE A 100 0.20 -4.54 13.50
CA ILE A 100 0.61 -5.23 14.74
C ILE A 100 0.37 -4.38 15.99
N SER A 101 0.47 -3.07 15.87
CA SER A 101 0.25 -2.14 16.97
C SER A 101 -1.16 -2.24 17.58
N ASN A 102 -2.14 -2.67 16.79
CA ASN A 102 -3.53 -2.87 17.22
C ASN A 102 -3.83 -4.30 17.70
N LEU A 103 -2.93 -5.25 17.45
CA LEU A 103 -3.16 -6.67 17.72
C LEU A 103 -3.46 -6.97 19.19
N ARG A 104 -2.81 -6.29 20.14
CA ARG A 104 -3.10 -6.46 21.56
C ARG A 104 -4.55 -6.11 21.92
N LEU A 105 -5.13 -5.13 21.24
CA LEU A 105 -6.54 -4.77 21.41
C LEU A 105 -7.43 -5.86 20.82
N ALA A 106 -7.13 -6.31 19.60
CA ALA A 106 -7.84 -7.40 18.94
C ALA A 106 -7.83 -8.69 19.78
N MET A 107 -6.67 -9.08 20.31
CA MET A 107 -6.52 -10.25 21.18
C MET A 107 -7.34 -10.17 22.47
N LYS A 108 -7.49 -8.97 23.05
CA LYS A 108 -8.33 -8.79 24.22
C LYS A 108 -9.80 -9.05 23.88
N ILE A 109 -10.28 -8.48 22.77
CA ILE A 109 -11.66 -8.67 22.30
C ILE A 109 -11.88 -10.14 21.91
N LYS A 110 -10.94 -10.78 21.22
CA LYS A 110 -11.01 -12.23 20.92
C LYS A 110 -11.20 -13.07 22.16
N ARG A 111 -10.47 -12.78 23.26
CA ARG A 111 -10.61 -13.53 24.51
C ARG A 111 -11.96 -13.31 25.19
N GLU A 112 -12.55 -12.15 25.04
CA GLU A 112 -13.86 -11.82 25.62
C GLU A 112 -15.03 -12.40 24.81
N LEU A 113 -14.90 -12.49 23.48
CA LEU A 113 -16.01 -12.85 22.58
C LEU A 113 -15.84 -14.22 21.89
N GLY A 114 -14.65 -14.80 21.86
CA GLY A 114 -14.40 -16.06 21.16
C GLY A 114 -14.54 -15.95 19.63
N VAL A 115 -14.01 -14.90 19.02
CA VAL A 115 -14.09 -14.66 17.58
C VAL A 115 -12.71 -14.63 16.92
N PRO A 116 -12.56 -15.02 15.63
CA PRO A 116 -11.26 -15.07 14.96
C PRO A 116 -10.69 -13.69 14.70
N ILE A 117 -9.34 -13.62 14.62
CA ILE A 117 -8.57 -12.43 14.21
C ILE A 117 -7.92 -12.66 12.86
N ILE A 118 -8.16 -11.74 11.94
CA ILE A 118 -7.40 -11.59 10.71
C ILE A 118 -6.43 -10.42 10.91
N LEU A 119 -5.13 -10.67 10.79
CA LEU A 119 -4.11 -9.63 10.87
C LEU A 119 -3.70 -9.21 9.47
N ARG A 120 -3.91 -7.95 9.12
CA ARG A 120 -3.39 -7.37 7.89
C ARG A 120 -2.12 -6.59 8.18
N THR A 121 -1.07 -6.87 7.41
CA THR A 121 0.22 -6.19 7.51
C THR A 121 0.50 -5.39 6.25
N GLU A 122 0.94 -4.15 6.44
CA GLU A 122 1.33 -3.24 5.34
C GLU A 122 2.83 -3.23 5.10
N PHE A 123 3.58 -4.03 5.87
CA PHE A 123 5.04 -4.04 5.84
C PHE A 123 5.55 -5.42 5.49
N ALA A 124 6.57 -5.46 4.61
CA ALA A 124 7.29 -6.67 4.30
C ALA A 124 8.01 -7.20 5.56
N PHE A 125 8.02 -8.51 5.72
CA PHE A 125 8.64 -9.20 6.85
C PHE A 125 10.13 -8.86 7.01
N ASP A 126 10.86 -8.69 5.88
CA ASP A 126 12.27 -8.31 5.83
C ASP A 126 12.52 -6.81 5.91
N ALA A 127 11.47 -5.99 5.98
CA ALA A 127 11.68 -4.56 6.04
C ALA A 127 12.29 -4.18 7.39
N ASP A 128 13.23 -3.25 7.37
CA ASP A 128 13.84 -2.60 8.55
C ASP A 128 12.83 -1.88 9.47
N TYR A 129 11.58 -2.29 9.39
CA TYR A 129 10.44 -1.64 10.01
C TYR A 129 10.33 -1.80 11.53
N PRO A 130 10.80 -2.88 12.17
CA PRO A 130 10.85 -2.92 13.63
C PRO A 130 11.56 -1.72 14.25
N TYR A 131 12.49 -1.11 13.50
CA TYR A 131 13.23 0.07 13.91
C TYR A 131 12.39 1.33 14.09
N ARG A 132 11.40 1.56 13.23
CA ARG A 132 10.62 2.80 13.29
C ARG A 132 9.57 2.80 14.39
N SER A 133 8.91 1.69 14.64
CA SER A 133 7.87 1.57 15.68
C SER A 133 8.44 1.38 17.10
N MET A 134 9.59 0.74 17.23
CA MET A 134 10.34 0.64 18.49
C MET A 134 11.36 1.77 18.66
N GLY A 135 11.36 2.75 17.83
CA GLY A 135 12.40 3.70 17.47
C GLY A 135 13.01 4.56 18.59
N ARG A 136 12.56 4.48 19.84
CA ARG A 136 13.24 5.14 20.97
C ARG A 136 13.99 4.18 21.89
N LEU A 137 13.49 2.97 22.12
CA LEU A 137 14.17 2.00 22.99
C LEU A 137 15.38 1.36 22.30
N LEU A 138 15.30 1.11 21.00
CA LEU A 138 16.42 0.53 20.24
C LEU A 138 17.49 1.53 19.80
N LYS A 139 17.23 2.84 19.84
CA LYS A 139 18.28 3.86 19.65
C LYS A 139 19.38 3.77 20.73
N ILE A 140 19.09 3.19 21.87
CA ILE A 140 20.07 2.97 22.96
C ILE A 140 21.07 1.85 22.59
N PHE A 141 20.71 0.95 21.67
CA PHE A 141 21.55 -0.17 21.22
C PHE A 141 22.23 0.05 19.86
N LYS A 142 22.35 1.29 19.40
CA LYS A 142 23.09 1.62 18.19
C LYS A 142 24.60 1.43 18.36
N ASN A 143 25.02 0.19 18.45
CA ASN A 143 26.37 -0.18 18.10
C ASN A 143 26.38 -0.66 16.64
N PRO A 144 27.05 -0.02 15.69
CA PRO A 144 27.01 -0.38 14.27
C PRO A 144 27.45 -1.82 13.97
N LEU A 145 28.13 -2.49 14.90
CA LEU A 145 28.60 -3.86 14.70
C LEU A 145 27.65 -4.94 15.26
N THR A 146 26.74 -4.61 16.19
CA THR A 146 25.86 -5.58 16.84
C THR A 146 24.39 -5.16 16.85
N GLY A 147 24.09 -3.89 16.72
CA GLY A 147 22.74 -3.31 16.85
C GLY A 147 21.78 -3.82 15.78
N ASP A 148 22.24 -3.96 14.55
CA ASP A 148 21.38 -4.35 13.42
C ASP A 148 20.96 -5.81 13.51
N ARG A 149 21.85 -6.72 13.95
CA ARG A 149 21.51 -8.14 14.13
C ARG A 149 20.57 -8.36 15.31
N LEU A 150 20.79 -7.67 16.43
CA LEU A 150 19.93 -7.78 17.60
C LEU A 150 18.54 -7.23 17.33
N ALA A 151 18.45 -6.09 16.66
CA ALA A 151 17.18 -5.49 16.32
C ALA A 151 16.41 -6.30 15.28
N SER A 152 17.07 -6.90 14.30
CA SER A 152 16.46 -7.84 13.36
C SER A 152 15.93 -9.08 14.09
N ALA A 153 16.69 -9.64 15.04
CA ALA A 153 16.26 -10.79 15.85
C ALA A 153 15.04 -10.46 16.72
N VAL A 154 15.05 -9.31 17.41
CA VAL A 154 13.91 -8.84 18.23
C VAL A 154 12.70 -8.56 17.32
N GLY A 155 12.91 -7.94 16.16
CA GLY A 155 11.88 -7.74 15.15
C GLY A 155 11.25 -9.07 14.73
N GLY A 156 12.06 -10.04 14.39
CA GLY A 156 11.61 -11.39 14.04
C GLY A 156 10.76 -12.06 15.13
N LEU A 157 11.14 -11.90 16.40
CA LEU A 157 10.34 -12.42 17.53
C LEU A 157 8.98 -11.73 17.66
N ILE A 158 8.92 -10.41 17.46
CA ILE A 158 7.66 -9.66 17.50
C ILE A 158 6.73 -10.11 16.36
N TRP A 159 7.26 -10.31 15.16
CA TRP A 159 6.47 -10.80 14.02
C TRP A 159 5.99 -12.23 14.25
N ARG A 160 6.86 -13.11 14.74
CA ARG A 160 6.46 -14.49 15.11
C ARG A 160 5.32 -14.50 16.11
N TRP A 161 5.46 -13.72 17.17
CA TRP A 161 4.39 -13.55 18.15
C TRP A 161 3.11 -13.02 17.53
N ALA A 162 3.19 -11.98 16.70
CA ALA A 162 2.02 -11.40 16.07
C ALA A 162 1.29 -12.40 15.18
N TYR A 163 2.02 -13.13 14.37
CA TYR A 163 1.43 -14.13 13.47
C TYR A 163 0.84 -15.32 14.23
N SER A 164 1.46 -15.75 15.32
CA SER A 164 0.88 -16.83 16.15
C SER A 164 -0.37 -16.41 16.92
N CYS A 165 -0.65 -15.12 17.05
CA CYS A 165 -1.85 -14.60 17.70
C CYS A 165 -3.05 -14.44 16.74
N ALA A 166 -2.81 -14.44 15.43
CA ALA A 166 -3.82 -14.30 14.41
C ALA A 166 -4.28 -15.68 13.89
N ASP A 167 -5.54 -15.78 13.51
CA ASP A 167 -6.10 -17.00 12.89
C ASP A 167 -5.87 -17.00 11.37
N SER A 168 -5.63 -15.82 10.79
CA SER A 168 -5.22 -15.63 9.40
C SER A 168 -4.40 -14.36 9.28
N VAL A 169 -3.49 -14.31 8.30
CA VAL A 169 -2.67 -13.13 8.00
C VAL A 169 -2.87 -12.73 6.56
N ILE A 170 -3.04 -11.44 6.33
CA ILE A 170 -3.05 -10.83 5.00
C ILE A 170 -1.77 -10.01 4.84
N SER A 171 -1.01 -10.27 3.79
CA SER A 171 0.12 -9.44 3.37
C SER A 171 -0.18 -8.78 2.03
N CYS A 172 0.19 -7.53 1.88
CA CYS A 172 0.18 -6.84 0.60
C CYS A 172 1.47 -7.10 -0.21
N TYR A 173 2.40 -7.88 0.33
CA TYR A 173 3.63 -8.29 -0.34
C TYR A 173 3.52 -9.73 -0.81
N TYR A 174 3.62 -9.90 -2.13
CA TYR A 174 3.49 -11.20 -2.77
C TYR A 174 4.50 -12.23 -2.24
N GLU A 175 5.75 -11.83 -2.11
CA GLU A 175 6.82 -12.72 -1.62
C GLU A 175 6.59 -13.19 -0.18
N ASP A 176 6.07 -12.34 0.68
CA ASP A 176 5.77 -12.70 2.07
C ASP A 176 4.69 -13.77 2.13
N ALA A 177 3.62 -13.61 1.35
CA ALA A 177 2.53 -14.58 1.33
C ALA A 177 2.96 -15.94 0.77
N LEU A 178 3.97 -15.99 -0.12
CA LEU A 178 4.50 -17.25 -0.64
C LEU A 178 5.44 -17.95 0.35
N LYS A 179 6.29 -17.22 1.07
CA LYS A 179 7.33 -17.78 1.94
C LYS A 179 6.86 -18.08 3.36
N GLN A 180 5.90 -17.32 3.87
CA GLN A 180 5.49 -17.40 5.28
C GLN A 180 4.70 -18.65 5.68
N PRO A 181 3.85 -19.28 4.83
CA PRO A 181 3.18 -20.53 5.19
C PRO A 181 4.13 -21.66 5.59
N GLU A 182 5.36 -21.68 5.04
CA GLU A 182 6.37 -22.68 5.39
C GLU A 182 6.95 -22.48 6.80
N VAL A 183 6.87 -21.27 7.33
CA VAL A 183 7.47 -20.87 8.62
C VAL A 183 6.45 -20.84 9.75
N TYR A 184 5.19 -20.59 9.43
CA TYR A 184 4.10 -20.43 10.41
C TYR A 184 2.91 -21.31 10.08
N ASN A 185 2.29 -21.90 11.12
CA ASN A 185 1.03 -22.67 10.94
C ASN A 185 -0.19 -21.78 10.69
N THR A 186 -0.02 -20.49 10.61
CA THR A 186 -1.10 -19.52 10.35
C THR A 186 -1.28 -19.35 8.85
N PRO A 187 -2.50 -19.44 8.30
CA PRO A 187 -2.75 -19.19 6.89
C PRO A 187 -2.37 -17.77 6.49
N PHE A 188 -1.58 -17.64 5.41
CA PHE A 188 -1.20 -16.38 4.81
C PHE A 188 -1.89 -16.20 3.47
N TYR A 189 -2.43 -15.00 3.26
CA TYR A 189 -3.09 -14.60 2.03
C TYR A 189 -2.41 -13.37 1.44
N TYR A 190 -2.12 -13.42 0.14
CA TYR A 190 -1.75 -12.24 -0.59
C TYR A 190 -3.00 -11.48 -0.99
N VAL A 191 -3.09 -10.23 -0.57
CA VAL A 191 -4.10 -9.28 -1.06
C VAL A 191 -3.38 -7.98 -1.35
N PRO A 192 -3.29 -7.58 -2.63
CA PRO A 192 -2.56 -6.38 -3.01
C PRO A 192 -3.17 -5.12 -2.38
N TRP A 193 -2.40 -4.04 -2.38
CA TRP A 193 -2.89 -2.75 -1.94
C TRP A 193 -3.98 -2.26 -2.91
N PRO A 194 -5.15 -1.86 -2.43
CA PRO A 194 -6.17 -1.29 -3.29
C PRO A 194 -5.72 0.09 -3.79
N THR A 195 -6.16 0.42 -4.98
CA THR A 195 -6.09 1.79 -5.48
C THR A 195 -7.47 2.25 -5.89
N PHE A 196 -7.89 3.38 -5.38
CA PHE A 196 -9.18 3.98 -5.71
C PHE A 196 -8.98 5.11 -6.70
N HIS A 197 -9.80 5.11 -7.75
CA HIS A 197 -9.77 6.13 -8.79
C HIS A 197 -11.12 6.81 -8.88
N PRO A 198 -11.18 8.12 -8.63
CA PRO A 198 -12.33 8.91 -9.02
C PRO A 198 -12.46 8.85 -10.55
N ASN A 199 -13.68 8.95 -11.03
CA ASN A 199 -13.91 9.04 -12.47
C ASN A 199 -13.20 10.29 -13.00
N ILE A 200 -12.17 10.11 -13.84
CA ILE A 200 -11.41 11.23 -14.38
C ILE A 200 -12.04 11.63 -15.71
N GLU A 201 -12.76 12.74 -15.67
CA GLU A 201 -13.36 13.31 -16.85
C GLU A 201 -12.31 13.89 -17.82
N GLY A 202 -12.68 13.93 -19.11
CA GLY A 202 -11.91 14.52 -20.19
C GLY A 202 -11.19 13.51 -21.08
N GLU A 203 -10.91 13.94 -22.28
CA GLU A 203 -10.20 13.13 -23.27
C GLU A 203 -8.75 12.87 -22.86
N THR A 204 -8.26 11.68 -23.21
CA THR A 204 -6.85 11.34 -23.05
C THR A 204 -6.01 12.09 -24.08
N LYS A 205 -5.12 12.97 -23.61
CA LYS A 205 -4.15 13.70 -24.46
C LYS A 205 -2.77 13.09 -24.29
N ARG A 206 -2.65 11.79 -24.65
CA ARG A 206 -1.40 11.06 -24.47
C ARG A 206 -0.24 11.68 -25.25
N LYS A 207 0.78 12.11 -24.53
CA LYS A 207 2.03 12.58 -25.11
C LYS A 207 2.96 11.38 -25.31
N LYS A 208 3.22 11.02 -26.56
CA LYS A 208 4.13 9.92 -26.91
C LYS A 208 5.58 10.18 -26.50
N ASP A 209 5.94 11.40 -26.20
CA ASP A 209 7.30 11.83 -25.85
C ASP A 209 7.52 12.06 -24.35
N ARG A 210 6.55 11.65 -23.49
CA ARG A 210 6.63 11.81 -22.03
C ARG A 210 6.61 10.49 -21.29
N ALA A 211 7.50 10.34 -20.30
CA ALA A 211 7.41 9.33 -19.24
C ALA A 211 7.19 9.97 -17.87
N VAL A 212 6.73 9.19 -16.89
CA VAL A 212 6.40 9.69 -15.55
C VAL A 212 6.82 8.73 -14.45
N PHE A 213 7.25 9.31 -13.31
CA PHE A 213 7.36 8.64 -12.01
C PHE A 213 6.66 9.50 -10.94
N ILE A 214 5.80 8.88 -10.12
CA ILE A 214 5.10 9.54 -9.01
C ILE A 214 5.27 8.74 -7.74
N GLY A 215 5.76 9.38 -6.67
CA GLY A 215 5.89 8.74 -5.37
C GLY A 215 6.83 9.45 -4.41
N ALA A 216 6.94 8.92 -3.19
CA ALA A 216 7.96 9.36 -2.26
C ALA A 216 9.35 8.94 -2.76
N PHE A 217 10.35 9.83 -2.65
CA PHE A 217 11.72 9.58 -3.06
C PHE A 217 12.51 8.93 -1.90
N GLU A 218 12.14 7.67 -1.62
CA GLU A 218 12.72 6.90 -0.53
C GLU A 218 13.70 5.84 -1.05
N PRO A 219 14.70 5.40 -0.26
CA PRO A 219 15.75 4.49 -0.72
C PRO A 219 15.24 3.21 -1.39
N HIS A 220 14.13 2.63 -0.89
CA HIS A 220 13.52 1.42 -1.48
C HIS A 220 12.88 1.66 -2.86
N LYS A 221 12.78 2.91 -3.32
CA LYS A 221 12.38 3.27 -4.68
C LYS A 221 13.54 3.19 -5.67
N ASN A 222 14.76 3.00 -5.18
CA ASN A 222 15.95 2.77 -5.98
C ASN A 222 16.19 3.85 -7.06
N LEU A 223 15.96 5.12 -6.69
CA LEU A 223 16.07 6.23 -7.65
C LEU A 223 17.51 6.41 -8.18
N GLN A 224 18.53 5.87 -7.51
CA GLN A 224 19.91 5.88 -7.98
C GLN A 224 20.07 5.21 -9.36
N GLU A 225 19.27 4.20 -9.67
CA GLU A 225 19.24 3.53 -10.97
C GLU A 225 18.89 4.48 -12.11
N LEU A 226 18.10 5.52 -11.82
CA LEU A 226 17.69 6.51 -12.81
C LEU A 226 18.86 7.32 -13.37
N LEU A 227 19.96 7.48 -12.61
CA LEU A 227 21.15 8.20 -13.08
C LEU A 227 21.83 7.51 -14.27
N VAL A 228 21.62 6.21 -14.41
CA VAL A 228 22.16 5.42 -15.53
C VAL A 228 21.11 5.24 -16.62
N THR A 229 19.89 4.90 -16.25
CA THR A 229 18.86 4.50 -17.23
C THR A 229 18.24 5.68 -17.97
N ILE A 230 17.99 6.82 -17.31
CA ILE A 230 17.32 7.97 -17.94
C ILE A 230 18.15 8.62 -19.03
N PRO A 231 19.47 8.90 -18.84
CA PRO A 231 20.30 9.41 -19.92
C PRO A 231 20.21 8.57 -21.18
N GLU A 232 20.36 7.25 -21.04
CA GLU A 232 20.30 6.33 -22.18
C GLU A 232 18.94 6.32 -22.88
N ILE A 233 17.85 6.38 -22.11
CA ILE A 233 16.49 6.45 -22.68
C ILE A 233 16.32 7.75 -23.46
N LEU A 234 16.69 8.91 -22.89
CA LEU A 234 16.55 10.22 -23.55
C LEU A 234 17.41 10.34 -24.82
N GLU A 235 18.61 9.77 -24.81
CA GLU A 235 19.54 9.86 -25.94
C GLU A 235 19.20 8.88 -27.09
N LYS A 236 18.66 7.70 -26.74
CA LYS A 236 18.53 6.58 -27.70
C LYS A 236 17.11 6.25 -28.10
N THR A 237 16.10 6.97 -27.59
CA THR A 237 14.68 6.75 -27.88
C THR A 237 13.95 8.05 -28.26
N PRO A 238 12.73 8.01 -28.77
CA PRO A 238 11.94 9.21 -29.06
C PRO A 238 11.46 9.99 -27.83
N LEU A 239 11.72 9.51 -26.61
CA LEU A 239 11.33 10.18 -25.37
C LEU A 239 12.04 11.52 -25.24
N LYS A 240 11.31 12.59 -24.87
CA LYS A 240 11.86 13.94 -24.69
C LYS A 240 11.72 14.46 -23.29
N GLU A 241 10.70 13.98 -22.56
CA GLU A 241 10.40 14.50 -21.23
C GLU A 241 10.26 13.35 -20.23
N PHE A 242 10.92 13.49 -19.08
CA PHE A 242 10.69 12.64 -17.92
C PHE A 242 10.17 13.50 -16.75
N CYS A 243 8.94 13.26 -16.32
CA CYS A 243 8.29 14.04 -15.28
C CYS A 243 8.33 13.27 -13.94
N PHE A 244 8.93 13.87 -12.93
CA PHE A 244 8.98 13.37 -11.55
C PHE A 244 8.05 14.14 -10.65
N VAL A 245 7.18 13.44 -9.92
CA VAL A 245 6.31 14.05 -8.90
C VAL A 245 6.59 13.41 -7.56
N GLY A 246 7.08 14.20 -6.62
CA GLY A 246 7.37 13.72 -5.28
C GLY A 246 8.48 14.49 -4.57
N ALA A 247 8.77 14.03 -3.37
CA ALA A 247 9.86 14.52 -2.53
C ALA A 247 10.31 13.39 -1.57
N GLY A 248 11.47 13.53 -0.98
CA GLY A 248 11.98 12.56 0.00
C GLY A 248 13.50 12.56 0.08
N HIS A 249 14.03 11.49 0.65
CA HIS A 249 15.46 11.34 0.93
C HIS A 249 16.31 11.46 -0.34
N ASP A 250 15.88 10.83 -1.44
CA ASP A 250 16.65 10.74 -2.68
C ASP A 250 16.35 11.88 -3.68
N LEU A 251 15.84 13.02 -3.19
CA LEU A 251 15.59 14.20 -4.04
C LEU A 251 16.84 14.67 -4.79
N GLY A 252 18.02 14.51 -4.21
CA GLY A 252 19.29 14.86 -4.82
C GLY A 252 19.55 14.17 -6.16
N VAL A 253 19.05 12.93 -6.33
CA VAL A 253 19.13 12.18 -7.59
C VAL A 253 18.39 12.92 -8.71
N ILE A 254 17.16 13.35 -8.43
CA ILE A 254 16.32 14.04 -9.41
C ILE A 254 16.89 15.43 -9.73
N GLN A 255 17.46 16.11 -8.73
CA GLN A 255 18.15 17.39 -8.95
C GLN A 255 19.38 17.23 -9.85
N GLN A 256 20.17 16.19 -9.65
CA GLN A 256 21.31 15.87 -10.50
C GLN A 256 20.89 15.62 -11.95
N LEU A 257 19.87 14.79 -12.17
CA LEU A 257 19.31 14.56 -13.51
C LEU A 257 18.82 15.86 -14.15
N LYS A 258 18.15 16.73 -13.39
CA LYS A 258 17.64 18.01 -13.89
C LYS A 258 18.77 18.98 -14.28
N ILE A 259 19.88 18.97 -13.56
CA ILE A 259 21.07 19.78 -13.93
C ILE A 259 21.67 19.27 -15.23
N SER A 260 21.77 17.95 -15.41
CA SER A 260 22.34 17.34 -16.60
C SER A 260 21.43 17.42 -17.85
N TYR A 261 20.11 17.41 -17.64
CA TYR A 261 19.09 17.39 -18.71
C TYR A 261 17.98 18.41 -18.41
N PRO A 262 18.28 19.73 -18.36
CA PRO A 262 17.35 20.76 -17.88
C PRO A 262 16.06 20.85 -18.69
N ASP A 263 16.11 20.61 -19.99
CA ASP A 263 14.97 20.69 -20.91
C ASP A 263 14.13 19.40 -20.92
N SER A 264 14.71 18.29 -20.45
CA SER A 264 14.07 16.97 -20.49
C SER A 264 13.55 16.49 -19.13
N ILE A 265 14.02 17.05 -18.03
CA ILE A 265 13.63 16.63 -16.68
C ILE A 265 12.75 17.67 -16.01
N THR A 266 11.50 17.29 -15.78
CA THR A 266 10.55 18.09 -15.00
C THR A 266 10.41 17.50 -13.60
N HIS A 267 10.55 18.32 -12.56
CA HIS A 267 10.31 17.94 -11.17
C HIS A 267 9.22 18.80 -10.55
N ILE A 268 8.21 18.15 -9.99
CA ILE A 268 7.09 18.75 -9.27
C ILE A 268 7.05 18.16 -7.86
N ARG A 269 7.18 18.99 -6.83
CA ARG A 269 7.26 18.53 -5.44
C ARG A 269 5.99 17.79 -4.98
N SER A 270 4.82 18.26 -5.40
CA SER A 270 3.52 17.68 -5.02
C SER A 270 2.44 18.08 -6.00
N LEU A 271 1.55 17.16 -6.31
CA LEU A 271 0.32 17.40 -7.08
C LEU A 271 -0.89 16.81 -6.34
N GLY A 272 -2.06 17.36 -6.60
CA GLY A 272 -3.30 16.75 -6.17
C GLY A 272 -3.55 15.40 -6.82
N ARG A 273 -4.34 14.52 -6.17
CA ARG A 273 -4.61 13.15 -6.64
C ARG A 273 -5.07 13.10 -8.10
N GLU A 274 -6.08 13.93 -8.44
CA GLU A 274 -6.61 14.00 -9.80
C GLU A 274 -5.56 14.43 -10.83
N GLN A 275 -4.72 15.42 -10.47
CA GLN A 275 -3.64 15.88 -11.34
C GLN A 275 -2.57 14.80 -11.56
N CYS A 276 -2.23 14.02 -10.50
CA CYS A 276 -1.35 12.87 -10.63
C CYS A 276 -1.91 11.84 -11.62
N LEU A 277 -3.18 11.50 -11.50
CA LEU A 277 -3.83 10.53 -12.38
C LEU A 277 -3.91 11.02 -13.83
N LYS A 278 -4.23 12.31 -14.04
CA LYS A 278 -4.21 12.94 -15.37
C LYS A 278 -2.80 12.89 -15.98
N LEU A 279 -1.78 13.20 -15.18
CA LEU A 279 -0.39 13.16 -15.64
C LEU A 279 0.02 11.74 -16.06
N ILE A 280 -0.36 10.71 -15.28
CA ILE A 280 -0.10 9.30 -15.63
C ILE A 280 -0.82 8.95 -16.94
N ARG A 281 -2.14 9.22 -17.02
CA ARG A 281 -2.97 8.92 -18.19
C ARG A 281 -2.41 9.54 -19.49
N ASP A 282 -1.91 10.76 -19.37
CA ASP A 282 -1.45 11.57 -20.49
C ASP A 282 0.04 11.34 -20.83
N SER A 283 0.73 10.44 -20.10
CA SER A 283 2.10 10.01 -20.39
C SER A 283 2.13 8.75 -21.29
N PHE A 284 3.24 8.56 -22.01
CA PHE A 284 3.41 7.38 -22.88
C PHE A 284 3.59 6.12 -22.05
N PHE A 285 4.48 6.18 -21.05
CA PHE A 285 4.65 5.11 -20.07
C PHE A 285 4.97 5.67 -18.67
N ALA A 286 4.73 4.82 -17.67
CA ALA A 286 5.20 5.01 -16.30
C ALA A 286 6.47 4.18 -16.08
N TYR A 287 7.42 4.66 -15.28
CA TYR A 287 8.65 3.94 -14.99
C TYR A 287 8.86 3.81 -13.49
N SER A 288 9.07 2.60 -13.00
CA SER A 288 9.32 2.32 -11.58
C SER A 288 10.56 1.45 -11.40
N PRO A 289 11.67 2.02 -10.90
CA PRO A 289 12.88 1.27 -10.54
C PRO A 289 12.79 0.66 -9.13
N ALA A 290 11.63 0.74 -8.47
CA ALA A 290 11.45 0.33 -7.08
C ALA A 290 11.77 -1.15 -6.88
N THR A 291 12.56 -1.44 -5.85
CA THR A 291 12.83 -2.82 -5.39
C THR A 291 11.76 -3.33 -4.45
N ARG A 292 10.97 -2.43 -3.86
CA ARG A 292 9.86 -2.69 -2.95
C ARG A 292 8.82 -1.59 -3.00
N GLY A 293 7.59 -1.91 -2.63
CA GLY A 293 6.51 -0.93 -2.53
C GLY A 293 6.20 -0.25 -3.86
N GLY A 294 5.48 0.86 -3.83
CA GLY A 294 5.10 1.57 -5.06
C GLY A 294 3.74 1.19 -5.60
N TRP A 295 2.95 0.45 -4.83
CA TRP A 295 1.63 -0.03 -5.21
C TRP A 295 0.72 1.07 -5.74
N GLY A 296 0.65 2.19 -5.03
CA GLY A 296 -0.20 3.30 -5.45
C GLY A 296 0.14 3.75 -6.87
N PHE A 297 1.42 3.93 -7.19
CA PHE A 297 1.84 4.37 -8.51
C PHE A 297 1.65 3.29 -9.59
N ILE A 298 1.94 2.03 -9.27
CA ILE A 298 1.75 0.89 -10.18
C ILE A 298 0.26 0.71 -10.49
N GLY A 299 -0.57 0.63 -9.45
CA GLY A 299 -2.02 0.49 -9.60
C GLY A 299 -2.66 1.68 -10.31
N ASP A 300 -2.18 2.89 -10.06
CA ASP A 300 -2.61 4.09 -10.78
C ASP A 300 -2.28 4.01 -12.26
N SER A 301 -1.08 3.53 -12.60
CA SER A 301 -0.65 3.38 -14.00
C SER A 301 -1.53 2.38 -14.74
N TRP A 302 -1.80 1.24 -14.13
CA TRP A 302 -2.71 0.23 -14.69
C TRP A 302 -4.14 0.75 -14.84
N ALA A 303 -4.68 1.43 -13.81
CA ALA A 303 -6.03 2.01 -13.86
C ALA A 303 -6.16 3.09 -14.94
N MET A 304 -5.12 3.87 -15.14
CA MET A 304 -5.08 4.90 -16.18
C MET A 304 -4.74 4.34 -17.56
N LYS A 305 -4.63 3.03 -17.70
CA LYS A 305 -4.24 2.34 -18.94
C LYS A 305 -2.94 2.91 -19.49
N THR A 306 -1.97 3.14 -18.63
CA THR A 306 -0.63 3.60 -19.00
C THR A 306 0.34 2.44 -18.78
N PRO A 307 1.04 1.97 -19.83
CA PRO A 307 2.05 0.94 -19.68
C PRO A 307 3.04 1.30 -18.58
N ILE A 308 3.40 0.34 -17.75
CA ILE A 308 4.43 0.54 -16.74
C ILE A 308 5.65 -0.33 -17.02
N ILE A 309 6.82 0.29 -16.95
CA ILE A 309 8.12 -0.38 -17.03
C ILE A 309 8.65 -0.52 -15.62
N VAL A 310 9.08 -1.72 -15.24
CA VAL A 310 9.67 -2.04 -13.93
C VAL A 310 11.00 -2.76 -14.13
N THR A 311 12.00 -2.43 -13.33
CA THR A 311 13.32 -3.10 -13.40
C THR A 311 13.48 -4.18 -12.35
N HIS A 312 12.53 -4.31 -11.43
CA HIS A 312 12.52 -5.33 -10.39
C HIS A 312 11.15 -6.02 -10.32
N ASN A 313 11.13 -7.34 -10.52
CA ASN A 313 9.90 -8.12 -10.40
C ASN A 313 9.64 -8.54 -8.94
N HIS A 314 9.16 -7.61 -8.14
CA HIS A 314 8.86 -7.84 -6.71
C HIS A 314 7.36 -8.07 -6.42
N TYR A 315 6.53 -8.15 -7.48
CA TYR A 315 5.08 -8.33 -7.35
C TYR A 315 4.51 -9.43 -8.23
N GLY A 316 5.34 -10.28 -8.81
CA GLY A 316 4.88 -11.26 -9.76
C GLY A 316 4.25 -10.59 -11.00
N PHE A 317 4.92 -9.57 -11.53
CA PHE A 317 4.55 -8.96 -12.82
C PHE A 317 4.68 -9.98 -13.94
N ASN A 318 3.73 -9.96 -14.87
CA ASN A 318 3.77 -10.78 -16.07
C ASN A 318 4.33 -9.93 -17.21
N ASP A 319 5.60 -10.20 -17.58
CA ASP A 319 6.28 -9.46 -18.64
C ASP A 319 5.50 -9.50 -19.94
N ASN A 320 5.41 -8.37 -20.62
CA ASN A 320 4.68 -8.16 -21.86
C ASN A 320 3.18 -8.46 -21.80
N ILE A 321 2.61 -8.64 -20.62
CA ILE A 321 1.16 -8.83 -20.40
C ILE A 321 0.59 -7.66 -19.62
N ASP A 322 1.00 -7.49 -18.35
CA ASP A 322 0.49 -6.42 -17.50
C ASP A 322 1.51 -5.31 -17.25
N SER A 323 2.78 -5.58 -17.49
CA SER A 323 3.91 -4.67 -17.31
C SER A 323 5.03 -5.02 -18.28
N VAL A 324 5.96 -4.10 -18.48
CA VAL A 324 7.24 -4.39 -19.11
C VAL A 324 8.25 -4.63 -18.00
N VAL A 325 8.68 -5.88 -17.84
CA VAL A 325 9.71 -6.24 -16.88
C VAL A 325 11.06 -6.31 -17.60
N THR A 326 12.05 -5.58 -17.13
CA THR A 326 13.35 -5.51 -17.81
C THR A 326 14.48 -5.31 -16.83
N ALA A 327 15.68 -5.79 -17.17
CA ALA A 327 16.87 -5.37 -16.47
C ALA A 327 17.28 -3.93 -16.87
N PRO A 328 17.92 -3.15 -16.00
CA PRO A 328 18.30 -1.77 -16.30
C PRO A 328 19.09 -1.60 -17.61
N GLN A 329 19.99 -2.53 -17.92
CA GLN A 329 20.79 -2.52 -19.14
C GLN A 329 20.01 -2.73 -20.42
N ASP A 330 18.82 -3.34 -20.36
CA ASP A 330 17.98 -3.65 -21.52
C ASP A 330 16.85 -2.63 -21.73
N ILE A 331 16.74 -1.64 -20.83
CA ILE A 331 15.59 -0.72 -20.79
C ILE A 331 15.39 0.06 -22.10
N VAL A 332 16.48 0.45 -22.74
CA VAL A 332 16.43 1.19 -24.02
C VAL A 332 15.72 0.36 -25.11
N ASN A 333 16.08 -0.91 -25.21
CA ASN A 333 15.48 -1.82 -26.21
C ASN A 333 13.99 -2.03 -25.93
N ARG A 334 13.63 -2.15 -24.63
CA ARG A 334 12.23 -2.30 -24.21
C ARG A 334 11.40 -1.04 -24.49
N VAL A 335 11.97 0.15 -24.21
CA VAL A 335 11.30 1.41 -24.55
C VAL A 335 11.14 1.55 -26.05
N LYS A 336 12.16 1.23 -26.88
CA LYS A 336 12.04 1.23 -28.34
C LYS A 336 10.94 0.29 -28.83
N SER A 337 10.89 -0.93 -28.28
CA SER A 337 9.83 -1.90 -28.62
C SER A 337 8.42 -1.34 -28.41
N LEU A 338 8.19 -0.61 -27.32
CA LEU A 338 6.89 0.04 -27.07
C LEU A 338 6.56 1.14 -28.08
N TYR A 339 7.59 1.82 -28.66
CA TYR A 339 7.38 2.81 -29.71
C TYR A 339 7.15 2.19 -31.10
N GLU A 340 7.80 1.09 -31.39
CA GLU A 340 7.82 0.44 -32.69
C GLU A 340 6.70 -0.60 -32.86
N ASN A 341 6.17 -1.13 -31.75
CA ASN A 341 5.19 -2.20 -31.75
C ASN A 341 3.89 -1.80 -31.04
N ASP A 342 2.96 -1.23 -31.79
CA ASP A 342 1.65 -0.83 -31.25
C ASP A 342 0.88 -2.01 -30.64
N SER A 343 1.06 -3.23 -31.12
CA SER A 343 0.38 -4.40 -30.57
C SER A 343 0.94 -4.79 -29.19
N GLU A 344 2.23 -4.64 -28.96
CA GLU A 344 2.86 -4.82 -27.64
C GLU A 344 2.38 -3.74 -26.68
N PHE A 345 2.41 -2.48 -27.13
CA PHE A 345 1.92 -1.35 -26.34
C PHE A 345 0.48 -1.57 -25.85
N GLU A 346 -0.42 -1.92 -26.78
CA GLU A 346 -1.83 -2.15 -26.46
C GLU A 346 -2.04 -3.38 -25.59
N ARG A 347 -1.26 -4.44 -25.76
CA ARG A 347 -1.31 -5.64 -24.92
C ARG A 347 -0.94 -5.33 -23.48
N VAL A 348 0.19 -4.65 -23.24
CA VAL A 348 0.63 -4.26 -21.90
C VAL A 348 -0.36 -3.29 -21.26
N ARG A 349 -0.85 -2.32 -22.01
CA ARG A 349 -1.82 -1.33 -21.56
C ARG A 349 -3.13 -1.98 -21.09
N THR A 350 -3.67 -2.88 -21.91
CA THR A 350 -4.95 -3.56 -21.63
C THR A 350 -4.80 -4.65 -20.56
N GLY A 351 -3.69 -5.37 -20.56
CA GLY A 351 -3.39 -6.39 -19.56
C GLY A 351 -3.19 -5.77 -18.17
N GLY A 352 -2.47 -4.65 -18.08
CA GLY A 352 -2.34 -3.91 -16.82
C GLY A 352 -3.70 -3.44 -16.30
N PHE A 353 -4.55 -2.88 -17.17
CA PHE A 353 -5.90 -2.47 -16.76
C PHE A 353 -6.77 -3.66 -16.30
N LYS A 354 -6.69 -4.79 -16.99
CA LYS A 354 -7.38 -6.02 -16.58
C LYS A 354 -6.91 -6.45 -15.19
N ARG A 355 -5.60 -6.49 -14.94
CA ARG A 355 -5.03 -6.82 -13.64
C ARG A 355 -5.48 -5.85 -12.55
N TYR A 356 -5.56 -4.56 -12.85
CA TYR A 356 -6.13 -3.57 -11.92
C TYR A 356 -7.56 -3.92 -11.54
N VAL A 357 -8.43 -4.14 -12.52
CA VAL A 357 -9.86 -4.43 -12.27
C VAL A 357 -10.03 -5.71 -11.45
N GLU A 358 -9.29 -6.76 -11.78
CA GLU A 358 -9.42 -8.08 -11.16
C GLU A 358 -8.78 -8.19 -9.77
N ASN A 359 -7.74 -7.39 -9.48
CA ASN A 359 -6.94 -7.61 -8.27
C ASN A 359 -6.71 -6.36 -7.41
N HIS A 360 -6.72 -5.15 -7.99
CA HIS A 360 -6.30 -3.92 -7.30
C HIS A 360 -7.41 -2.88 -7.14
N SER A 361 -8.54 -3.06 -7.82
CA SER A 361 -9.69 -2.17 -7.60
C SER A 361 -10.21 -2.33 -6.16
N ALA A 362 -10.82 -1.29 -5.64
CA ALA A 362 -11.41 -1.32 -4.30
C ALA A 362 -12.40 -2.48 -4.14
N ASN A 363 -13.20 -2.75 -5.17
CA ASN A 363 -14.16 -3.84 -5.16
C ASN A 363 -13.49 -5.22 -5.15
N ALA A 364 -12.46 -5.43 -5.97
CA ALA A 364 -11.75 -6.71 -6.02
C ALA A 364 -11.03 -7.00 -4.68
N VAL A 365 -10.36 -5.99 -4.11
CA VAL A 365 -9.70 -6.12 -2.81
C VAL A 365 -10.72 -6.33 -1.68
N GLY A 366 -11.83 -5.59 -1.71
CA GLY A 366 -12.92 -5.77 -0.74
C GLY A 366 -13.51 -7.18 -0.78
N ALA A 367 -13.84 -7.68 -1.98
CA ALA A 367 -14.36 -9.05 -2.15
C ALA A 367 -13.36 -10.09 -1.59
N ARG A 368 -12.06 -9.89 -1.80
CA ARG A 368 -11.04 -10.78 -1.25
C ARG A 368 -10.93 -10.70 0.29
N PHE A 369 -11.08 -9.50 0.87
CA PHE A 369 -11.18 -9.35 2.33
C PHE A 369 -12.37 -10.11 2.90
N LEU A 370 -13.53 -9.99 2.27
CA LEU A 370 -14.75 -10.68 2.69
C LEU A 370 -14.59 -12.21 2.63
N GLU A 371 -14.03 -12.73 1.53
CA GLU A 371 -13.75 -14.16 1.39
C GLU A 371 -12.86 -14.67 2.54
N ILE A 372 -11.79 -13.94 2.88
CA ILE A 372 -10.89 -14.32 3.96
C ILE A 372 -11.59 -14.25 5.32
N CYS A 373 -12.49 -13.28 5.54
CA CYS A 373 -13.33 -13.21 6.72
C CYS A 373 -14.23 -14.45 6.87
N ILE A 374 -14.89 -14.86 5.81
CA ILE A 374 -15.74 -16.07 5.79
C ILE A 374 -14.90 -17.31 6.09
N LEU A 375 -13.75 -17.47 5.43
CA LEU A 375 -12.85 -18.61 5.67
C LEU A 375 -12.32 -18.65 7.12
N ALA A 376 -12.02 -17.51 7.72
CA ALA A 376 -11.57 -17.44 9.11
C ALA A 376 -12.68 -17.85 10.08
N CYS A 377 -13.91 -17.41 9.86
CA CYS A 377 -15.07 -17.81 10.68
C CYS A 377 -15.36 -19.31 10.58
N THR A 378 -15.33 -19.88 9.37
CA THR A 378 -15.59 -21.32 9.14
C THR A 378 -14.55 -22.18 9.87
N LYS A 379 -13.27 -21.90 9.70
CA LYS A 379 -12.19 -22.66 10.36
C LYS A 379 -12.16 -22.50 11.89
N PHE A 380 -12.64 -21.39 12.39
CA PHE A 380 -12.69 -21.14 13.84
C PHE A 380 -13.85 -21.90 14.52
N SER A 381 -14.87 -22.29 13.75
CA SER A 381 -16.03 -23.04 14.22
C SER A 381 -15.81 -24.56 14.19
N GLU A 382 -14.81 -25.04 13.45
CA GLU A 382 -14.35 -26.44 13.43
C GLU A 382 -13.44 -26.75 14.62
#